data_112477b51c05f871e530b91db91c7bf3
#
_entry.id   112477b51c05f871e530b91db91c7bf3
#
_cell.length_a   1.000
_cell.length_b   1.000
_cell.length_c   1.000
_cell.angle_alpha   90.00
_cell.angle_beta   90.00
_cell.angle_gamma   90.00
#
_symmetry.space_group_name_H-M   'P 1'
#
loop_
_entity.id
_entity.type
_entity.pdbx_description
1 polymer ?
#
loop_
_entity_poly.entity_id
_entity_poly.type
_entity_poly.pdbx_seq_one_letter_code
_entity_poly.pdbx_strand_id
1 'polypeptide(L)'
;TIITNEMINEGVLYEVGEAPVSLENLQKGRRKILIDINENFKFAFGASISDELICVGLTNLNGKIMDKTNTKITENMTAEDILEYITAACKNIMQNSCLDSSQIIGLGLGIQTDMCSKMKVYFKDGKLDYTPVTEVLSDKLGFDVICANLSSVLALANQMQDVKDRKGNYAFIQLGKHVNLSILLENEIMNENVYYTNH
;
A
#
# COMPACT_ATOMS: atom_id res chain seq x y z
N THR A 1 13.05 21.97 -18.78
CA THR A 1 11.79 22.74 -18.89
C THR A 1 11.46 23.35 -17.53
N ILE A 2 10.61 24.38 -17.49
CA ILE A 2 10.25 25.09 -16.23
C ILE A 2 9.73 24.11 -15.19
N ILE A 3 8.75 23.27 -15.56
CA ILE A 3 8.13 22.27 -14.67
C ILE A 3 9.16 21.29 -14.09
N THR A 4 10.08 20.80 -14.91
CA THR A 4 11.12 19.86 -14.42
C THR A 4 12.04 20.52 -13.39
N ASN A 5 12.40 21.79 -13.62
CA ASN A 5 13.24 22.53 -12.67
C ASN A 5 12.49 22.83 -11.36
N GLU A 6 11.21 23.12 -11.42
CA GLU A 6 10.37 23.28 -10.23
C GLU A 6 10.33 21.98 -9.42
N MET A 7 10.07 20.84 -10.07
CA MET A 7 10.06 19.54 -9.39
C MET A 7 11.42 19.13 -8.80
N ILE A 8 12.54 19.55 -9.43
CA ILE A 8 13.89 19.35 -8.88
C ILE A 8 14.08 20.25 -7.66
N ASN A 9 13.67 21.52 -7.73
CA ASN A 9 13.78 22.45 -6.62
C ASN A 9 12.91 22.05 -5.42
N GLU A 10 11.77 21.43 -5.66
CA GLU A 10 10.89 20.85 -4.64
C GLU A 10 11.41 19.53 -4.07
N GLY A 11 12.44 18.93 -4.69
CA GLY A 11 13.03 17.67 -4.26
C GLY A 11 12.25 16.42 -4.70
N VAL A 12 11.25 16.57 -5.57
CA VAL A 12 10.48 15.44 -6.16
C VAL A 12 11.35 14.65 -7.13
N LEU A 13 12.15 15.35 -7.91
CA LEU A 13 13.08 14.79 -8.88
C LEU A 13 14.52 15.14 -8.52
N TYR A 14 15.46 14.36 -9.01
CA TYR A 14 16.88 14.70 -8.95
C TYR A 14 17.59 14.34 -10.27
N GLU A 15 18.70 15.03 -10.54
CA GLU A 15 19.54 14.72 -11.69
C GLU A 15 20.46 13.53 -11.39
N VAL A 16 20.36 12.48 -12.18
CA VAL A 16 21.19 11.25 -12.05
C VAL A 16 22.55 11.46 -12.74
N GLY A 17 22.62 12.31 -13.76
CA GLY A 17 23.82 12.58 -14.54
C GLY A 17 23.55 12.69 -16.04
N GLU A 18 24.61 12.75 -16.82
CA GLU A 18 24.51 12.78 -18.27
C GLU A 18 24.32 11.39 -18.88
N ALA A 19 23.46 11.30 -19.90
CA ALA A 19 23.24 10.05 -20.62
C ALA A 19 24.56 9.52 -21.22
N PRO A 20 24.85 8.20 -21.15
CA PRO A 20 26.04 7.62 -21.78
C PRO A 20 26.01 7.87 -23.28
N VAL A 21 27.17 8.22 -23.85
CA VAL A 21 27.34 8.43 -25.29
C VAL A 21 27.27 7.08 -25.98
N SER A 22 26.22 6.81 -26.75
CA SER A 22 26.21 5.69 -27.69
C SER A 22 27.10 6.05 -28.88
N LEU A 23 28.01 5.17 -29.24
CA LEU A 23 28.93 5.34 -30.38
C LEU A 23 28.22 5.56 -31.73
N GLU A 24 26.93 5.27 -31.81
CA GLU A 24 26.10 5.40 -33.00
C GLU A 24 25.53 6.81 -33.22
N ASN A 25 25.55 7.68 -32.22
CA ASN A 25 24.97 9.04 -32.27
C ASN A 25 25.99 10.12 -31.85
N LEU A 26 27.03 10.34 -32.68
CA LEU A 26 27.93 11.48 -32.56
C LEU A 26 27.26 12.80 -33.02
N GLN A 27 26.00 13.05 -32.62
CA GLN A 27 25.40 14.35 -32.86
C GLN A 27 25.97 15.39 -31.88
N LYS A 28 26.62 16.43 -32.45
CA LYS A 28 27.02 17.62 -31.73
C LYS A 28 25.80 18.32 -31.15
N GLY A 29 25.43 18.00 -29.91
CA GLY A 29 24.36 18.67 -29.17
C GLY A 29 24.64 18.59 -27.67
N ARG A 30 23.91 19.42 -26.89
CA ARG A 30 23.95 19.36 -25.43
C ARG A 30 23.53 17.97 -24.98
N ARG A 31 24.34 17.33 -24.13
CA ARG A 31 24.03 15.99 -23.56
C ARG A 31 22.70 16.02 -22.83
N LYS A 32 21.97 14.93 -22.94
CA LYS A 32 20.71 14.75 -22.20
C LYS A 32 21.05 14.50 -20.73
N ILE A 33 20.45 15.29 -19.86
CA ILE A 33 20.50 15.07 -18.43
C ILE A 33 19.42 14.03 -18.09
N LEU A 34 19.81 12.98 -17.41
CA LEU A 34 18.90 11.98 -16.88
C LEU A 34 18.36 12.46 -15.54
N ILE A 35 17.07 12.34 -15.36
CA ILE A 35 16.36 12.68 -14.12
C ILE A 35 15.67 11.43 -13.60
N ASP A 36 15.56 11.32 -12.28
CA ASP A 36 14.84 10.23 -11.61
C ASP A 36 14.01 10.79 -10.47
N ILE A 37 13.05 9.98 -10.00
CA ILE A 37 12.18 10.33 -8.87
C ILE A 37 12.96 10.14 -7.57
N ASN A 38 12.88 11.13 -6.67
CA ASN A 38 13.39 10.98 -5.32
C ASN A 38 12.49 9.99 -4.55
N GLU A 39 12.94 8.76 -4.44
CA GLU A 39 12.20 7.68 -3.78
C GLU A 39 11.84 7.97 -2.31
N ASN A 40 12.59 8.86 -1.66
CA ASN A 40 12.39 9.25 -0.27
C ASN A 40 11.69 10.62 -0.12
N PHE A 41 11.11 11.15 -1.21
CA PHE A 41 10.35 12.41 -1.16
C PHE A 41 9.09 12.29 -0.31
N LYS A 42 8.39 11.17 -0.40
CA LYS A 42 7.20 10.81 0.37
C LYS A 42 7.24 9.34 0.76
N PHE A 43 6.41 9.01 1.73
CA PHE A 43 6.29 7.65 2.28
C PHE A 43 4.83 7.24 2.36
N ALA A 44 4.58 5.94 2.39
CA ALA A 44 3.25 5.39 2.59
C ALA A 44 3.28 4.29 3.66
N PHE A 45 2.25 4.21 4.47
CA PHE A 45 2.03 3.08 5.34
C PHE A 45 1.23 1.99 4.63
N GLY A 46 1.61 0.74 4.90
CA GLY A 46 0.81 -0.43 4.61
C GLY A 46 0.51 -1.18 5.90
N ALA A 47 -0.73 -1.58 6.09
CA ALA A 47 -1.10 -2.43 7.21
C ALA A 47 -1.97 -3.59 6.75
N SER A 48 -1.94 -4.69 7.51
CA SER A 48 -2.81 -5.84 7.30
C SER A 48 -3.34 -6.38 8.61
N ILE A 49 -4.60 -6.78 8.61
CA ILE A 49 -5.27 -7.47 9.71
C ILE A 49 -5.69 -8.85 9.20
N SER A 50 -5.05 -9.89 9.72
CA SER A 50 -5.47 -11.29 9.52
C SER A 50 -6.09 -11.85 10.82
N ASP A 51 -6.49 -13.09 10.83
CA ASP A 51 -7.00 -13.78 12.03
C ASP A 51 -5.92 -13.99 13.10
N GLU A 52 -4.64 -13.99 12.72
CA GLU A 52 -3.51 -14.25 13.62
C GLU A 52 -2.64 -13.02 13.90
N LEU A 53 -2.51 -12.11 12.94
CA LEU A 53 -1.50 -11.06 12.95
C LEU A 53 -2.04 -9.70 12.50
N ILE A 54 -1.53 -8.66 13.15
CA ILE A 54 -1.55 -7.29 12.65
C ILE A 54 -0.13 -6.96 12.21
N CYS A 55 0.04 -6.53 10.98
CA CYS A 55 1.32 -6.03 10.47
C CYS A 55 1.17 -4.56 10.07
N VAL A 56 2.17 -3.75 10.36
CA VAL A 56 2.26 -2.35 9.93
C VAL A 56 3.67 -2.11 9.39
N GLY A 57 3.78 -1.49 8.24
CA GLY A 57 5.05 -1.16 7.61
C GLY A 57 5.03 0.19 6.93
N LEU A 58 6.18 0.84 6.87
CA LEU A 58 6.44 2.08 6.16
C LEU A 58 7.25 1.76 4.90
N THR A 59 6.85 2.34 3.76
CA THR A 59 7.57 2.21 2.50
C THR A 59 7.88 3.58 1.91
N ASN A 60 8.96 3.65 1.12
CA ASN A 60 9.22 4.79 0.24
C ASN A 60 8.43 4.66 -1.09
N LEU A 61 8.59 5.62 -2.01
CA LEU A 61 7.88 5.63 -3.30
C LEU A 61 8.22 4.46 -4.22
N ASN A 62 9.36 3.80 -4.04
CA ASN A 62 9.74 2.58 -4.76
C ASN A 62 9.19 1.29 -4.12
N GLY A 63 8.41 1.41 -3.04
CA GLY A 63 7.89 0.25 -2.32
C GLY A 63 8.92 -0.47 -1.44
N LYS A 64 10.11 0.11 -1.24
CA LYS A 64 11.10 -0.43 -0.31
C LYS A 64 10.60 -0.26 1.12
N ILE A 65 10.57 -1.36 1.87
CA ILE A 65 10.20 -1.33 3.28
C ILE A 65 11.32 -0.65 4.06
N MET A 66 10.99 0.46 4.74
CA MET A 66 11.90 1.26 5.56
C MET A 66 11.88 0.78 7.01
N ASP A 67 10.69 0.50 7.54
CA ASP A 67 10.47 -0.03 8.88
C ASP A 67 9.18 -0.85 8.92
N LYS A 68 9.09 -1.80 9.84
CA LYS A 68 7.90 -2.62 10.03
C LYS A 68 7.80 -3.18 11.44
N THR A 69 6.57 -3.37 11.90
CA THR A 69 6.27 -4.05 13.16
C THR A 69 5.06 -4.96 12.99
N ASN A 70 4.92 -5.94 13.88
CA ASN A 70 3.75 -6.81 13.91
C ASN A 70 3.43 -7.23 15.34
N THR A 71 2.19 -7.66 15.54
CA THR A 71 1.74 -8.29 16.79
C THR A 71 0.74 -9.40 16.50
N LYS A 72 0.66 -10.38 17.41
CA LYS A 72 -0.36 -11.43 17.33
C LYS A 72 -1.69 -10.90 17.81
N ILE A 73 -2.76 -11.28 17.13
CA ILE A 73 -4.12 -11.04 17.58
C ILE A 73 -4.44 -12.11 18.66
N THR A 74 -4.92 -11.65 19.79
CA THR A 74 -5.45 -12.52 20.85
C THR A 74 -6.99 -12.51 20.82
N GLU A 75 -7.60 -13.55 21.38
CA GLU A 75 -9.06 -13.69 21.41
C GLU A 75 -9.76 -12.51 22.08
N ASN A 76 -9.12 -11.92 23.09
CA ASN A 76 -9.66 -10.81 23.89
C ASN A 76 -9.48 -9.42 23.24
N MET A 77 -8.70 -9.31 22.15
CA MET A 77 -8.53 -8.03 21.47
C MET A 77 -9.84 -7.60 20.80
N THR A 78 -10.26 -6.39 21.12
CA THR A 78 -11.40 -5.73 20.48
C THR A 78 -11.00 -5.04 19.16
N ALA A 79 -11.97 -4.55 18.40
CA ALA A 79 -11.68 -3.72 17.22
C ALA A 79 -10.90 -2.46 17.62
N GLU A 80 -11.30 -1.84 18.72
CA GLU A 80 -10.66 -0.66 19.28
C GLU A 80 -9.18 -0.90 19.61
N ASP A 81 -8.84 -2.03 20.25
CA ASP A 81 -7.47 -2.41 20.57
C ASP A 81 -6.62 -2.58 19.31
N ILE A 82 -7.21 -3.17 18.24
CA ILE A 82 -6.54 -3.35 16.94
C ILE A 82 -6.25 -2.00 16.30
N LEU A 83 -7.23 -1.08 16.27
CA LEU A 83 -7.06 0.26 15.71
C LEU A 83 -6.07 1.10 16.51
N GLU A 84 -6.05 0.95 17.83
CA GLU A 84 -5.06 1.61 18.69
C GLU A 84 -3.65 1.09 18.44
N TYR A 85 -3.49 -0.22 18.28
CA TYR A 85 -2.18 -0.79 17.92
C TYR A 85 -1.67 -0.23 16.59
N ILE A 86 -2.51 -0.21 15.53
CA ILE A 86 -2.12 0.32 14.23
C ILE A 86 -1.73 1.80 14.36
N THR A 87 -2.53 2.58 15.08
CA THR A 87 -2.24 4.01 15.31
C THR A 87 -0.91 4.22 16.03
N ALA A 88 -0.68 3.47 17.11
CA ALA A 88 0.56 3.54 17.88
C ALA A 88 1.77 3.09 17.05
N ALA A 89 1.63 2.01 16.27
CA ALA A 89 2.68 1.51 15.40
C ALA A 89 3.08 2.54 14.34
N CYS A 90 2.12 3.16 13.65
CA CYS A 90 2.39 4.23 12.67
C CYS A 90 3.13 5.41 13.33
N LYS A 91 2.64 5.89 14.48
CA LYS A 91 3.27 7.02 15.20
C LYS A 91 4.69 6.68 15.66
N ASN A 92 4.91 5.49 16.19
CA ASN A 92 6.25 5.05 16.61
C ASN A 92 7.22 4.94 15.43
N ILE A 93 6.79 4.36 14.31
CA ILE A 93 7.60 4.27 13.09
C ILE A 93 7.94 5.67 12.56
N MET A 94 6.97 6.59 12.51
CA MET A 94 7.22 7.99 12.09
C MET A 94 8.26 8.66 13.02
N GLN A 95 8.11 8.51 14.32
CA GLN A 95 9.02 9.09 15.29
C GLN A 95 10.43 8.52 15.15
N ASN A 96 10.58 7.20 15.02
CA ASN A 96 11.87 6.53 14.84
C ASN A 96 12.55 6.95 13.52
N SER A 97 11.77 7.18 12.48
CA SER A 97 12.24 7.60 11.16
C SER A 97 12.40 9.11 11.03
N CYS A 98 12.12 9.89 12.07
CA CYS A 98 12.12 11.36 12.07
C CYS A 98 11.24 11.97 10.96
N LEU A 99 10.07 11.36 10.69
CA LEU A 99 9.11 11.80 9.68
C LEU A 99 7.95 12.55 10.34
N ASP A 100 7.45 13.57 9.66
CA ASP A 100 6.18 14.21 10.01
C ASP A 100 5.03 13.77 9.09
N SER A 101 3.79 14.10 9.47
CA SER A 101 2.60 13.69 8.72
C SER A 101 2.55 14.26 7.29
N SER A 102 3.20 15.40 7.03
CA SER A 102 3.23 15.99 5.70
C SER A 102 4.03 15.17 4.68
N GLN A 103 4.93 14.32 5.18
CA GLN A 103 5.73 13.39 4.37
C GLN A 103 5.01 12.07 4.09
N ILE A 104 3.88 11.82 4.75
CA ILE A 104 3.08 10.59 4.57
C ILE A 104 1.97 10.83 3.54
N ILE A 105 1.90 9.96 2.53
CA ILE A 105 0.82 9.98 1.53
C ILE A 105 -0.48 9.48 2.15
N GLY A 106 -0.40 8.42 2.96
CA GLY A 106 -1.56 7.78 3.58
C GLY A 106 -1.25 6.37 4.08
N LEU A 107 -2.30 5.68 4.52
CA LEU A 107 -2.28 4.29 4.96
C LEU A 107 -3.19 3.43 4.08
N GLY A 108 -2.61 2.39 3.45
CA GLY A 108 -3.37 1.31 2.84
C GLY A 108 -3.57 0.17 3.83
N LEU A 109 -4.81 -0.20 4.14
CA LEU A 109 -5.15 -1.27 5.09
C LEU A 109 -5.84 -2.44 4.40
N GLY A 110 -5.25 -3.63 4.47
CA GLY A 110 -5.88 -4.87 4.04
C GLY A 110 -6.54 -5.58 5.22
N ILE A 111 -7.85 -5.90 5.15
CA ILE A 111 -8.58 -6.65 6.18
C ILE A 111 -8.96 -8.01 5.62
N GLN A 112 -8.55 -9.08 6.31
CA GLN A 112 -8.98 -10.44 5.97
C GLN A 112 -10.47 -10.59 6.24
N THR A 113 -11.16 -11.31 5.38
CA THR A 113 -12.62 -11.45 5.42
C THR A 113 -13.15 -11.90 6.79
N ASP A 114 -12.47 -12.84 7.44
CA ASP A 114 -12.87 -13.37 8.75
C ASP A 114 -12.82 -12.30 9.85
N MET A 115 -12.03 -11.25 9.63
CA MET A 115 -11.91 -10.13 10.56
C MET A 115 -12.92 -9.01 10.31
N CYS A 116 -13.64 -9.03 9.18
CA CYS A 116 -14.58 -7.95 8.84
C CYS A 116 -15.66 -7.78 9.92
N SER A 117 -16.27 -8.85 10.42
CA SER A 117 -17.27 -8.77 11.47
C SER A 117 -16.70 -8.18 12.76
N LYS A 118 -15.51 -8.63 13.18
CA LYS A 118 -14.80 -8.09 14.36
C LYS A 118 -14.48 -6.61 14.21
N MET A 119 -14.10 -6.18 13.00
CA MET A 119 -13.79 -4.79 12.67
C MET A 119 -15.01 -3.93 12.35
N LYS A 120 -16.23 -4.46 12.51
CA LYS A 120 -17.50 -3.78 12.20
C LYS A 120 -17.62 -3.37 10.73
N VAL A 121 -16.98 -4.15 9.85
CA VAL A 121 -17.08 -4.01 8.39
C VAL A 121 -18.18 -4.95 7.89
N TYR A 122 -19.20 -4.39 7.28
CA TYR A 122 -20.39 -5.14 6.82
C TYR A 122 -20.71 -4.82 5.36
N PHE A 123 -21.47 -5.69 4.73
CA PHE A 123 -21.97 -5.43 3.38
C PHE A 123 -23.02 -4.31 3.41
N LYS A 124 -22.81 -3.32 2.56
CA LYS A 124 -23.73 -2.22 2.30
C LYS A 124 -23.80 -1.98 0.79
N ASP A 125 -25.00 -2.01 0.22
CA ASP A 125 -25.22 -1.80 -1.22
C ASP A 125 -24.35 -2.70 -2.13
N GLY A 126 -24.13 -3.96 -1.71
CA GLY A 126 -23.36 -4.95 -2.47
C GLY A 126 -21.84 -4.86 -2.35
N LYS A 127 -21.32 -3.98 -1.48
CA LYS A 127 -19.88 -3.81 -1.21
C LYS A 127 -19.60 -3.82 0.29
N LEU A 128 -18.37 -4.14 0.68
CA LEU A 128 -17.92 -4.00 2.06
C LEU A 128 -17.77 -2.52 2.40
N ASP A 129 -18.40 -2.11 3.50
CA ASP A 129 -18.30 -0.75 4.03
C ASP A 129 -17.17 -0.66 5.07
N TYR A 130 -16.05 -0.08 4.68
CA TYR A 130 -14.89 0.11 5.55
C TYR A 130 -14.91 1.46 6.29
N THR A 131 -15.94 2.27 6.09
CA THR A 131 -16.07 3.62 6.71
C THR A 131 -15.80 3.63 8.22
N PRO A 132 -16.32 2.68 9.02
CA PRO A 132 -16.08 2.70 10.47
C PRO A 132 -14.61 2.58 10.85
N VAL A 133 -13.80 1.93 10.01
CA VAL A 133 -12.37 1.73 10.24
C VAL A 133 -11.56 2.92 9.68
N THR A 134 -11.88 3.36 8.46
CA THR A 134 -11.13 4.42 7.78
C THR A 134 -11.26 5.76 8.50
N GLU A 135 -12.48 6.14 8.92
CA GLU A 135 -12.72 7.40 9.66
C GLU A 135 -11.93 7.44 10.97
N VAL A 136 -12.03 6.38 11.78
CA VAL A 136 -11.30 6.33 13.05
C VAL A 136 -9.81 6.42 12.90
N LEU A 137 -9.24 5.72 11.91
CA LEU A 137 -7.79 5.75 11.67
C LEU A 137 -7.35 7.10 11.07
N SER A 138 -8.10 7.66 10.11
CA SER A 138 -7.78 8.97 9.53
C SER A 138 -7.78 10.07 10.59
N ASP A 139 -8.79 10.09 11.47
CA ASP A 139 -8.87 11.06 12.56
C ASP A 139 -7.70 10.94 13.55
N LYS A 140 -7.29 9.70 13.89
CA LYS A 140 -6.19 9.46 14.84
C LYS A 140 -4.80 9.72 14.24
N LEU A 141 -4.63 9.51 12.94
CA LEU A 141 -3.35 9.59 12.24
C LEU A 141 -3.12 10.95 11.57
N GLY A 142 -4.18 11.65 11.16
CA GLY A 142 -4.10 12.94 10.50
C GLY A 142 -3.72 12.87 9.02
N PHE A 143 -3.90 11.70 8.38
CA PHE A 143 -3.74 11.50 6.95
C PHE A 143 -4.74 10.47 6.42
N ASP A 144 -4.89 10.39 5.10
CA ASP A 144 -5.88 9.55 4.45
C ASP A 144 -5.63 8.06 4.70
N VAL A 145 -6.73 7.33 4.92
CA VAL A 145 -6.73 5.87 5.07
C VAL A 145 -7.67 5.25 4.06
N ILE A 146 -7.16 4.27 3.31
CA ILE A 146 -7.95 3.45 2.40
C ILE A 146 -7.95 2.01 2.88
N CYS A 147 -9.09 1.34 2.78
CA CYS A 147 -9.23 -0.07 3.14
C CYS A 147 -9.69 -0.92 1.97
N ALA A 148 -9.22 -2.15 1.93
CA ALA A 148 -9.68 -3.17 1.00
C ALA A 148 -9.61 -4.56 1.62
N ASN A 149 -10.20 -5.55 0.96
CA ASN A 149 -10.02 -6.94 1.33
C ASN A 149 -8.55 -7.35 1.15
N LEU A 150 -7.98 -8.05 2.15
CA LEU A 150 -6.56 -8.42 2.15
C LEU A 150 -6.19 -9.28 0.94
N SER A 151 -7.04 -10.23 0.52
CA SER A 151 -6.75 -11.07 -0.65
C SER A 151 -6.70 -10.26 -1.95
N SER A 152 -7.52 -9.21 -2.07
CA SER A 152 -7.49 -8.28 -3.21
C SER A 152 -6.19 -7.45 -3.24
N VAL A 153 -5.76 -6.96 -2.07
CA VAL A 153 -4.48 -6.24 -1.93
C VAL A 153 -3.30 -7.14 -2.31
N LEU A 154 -3.30 -8.39 -1.84
CA LEU A 154 -2.26 -9.37 -2.17
C LEU A 154 -2.24 -9.73 -3.66
N ALA A 155 -3.41 -9.85 -4.29
CA ALA A 155 -3.52 -10.10 -5.73
C ALA A 155 -2.90 -8.95 -6.55
N LEU A 156 -3.21 -7.70 -6.19
CA LEU A 156 -2.60 -6.51 -6.82
C LEU A 156 -1.09 -6.47 -6.60
N ALA A 157 -0.62 -6.75 -5.39
CA ALA A 157 0.80 -6.75 -5.08
C ALA A 157 1.57 -7.78 -5.91
N ASN A 158 1.01 -8.99 -6.09
CA ASN A 158 1.60 -10.02 -6.94
C ASN A 158 1.67 -9.58 -8.41
N GLN A 159 0.58 -9.00 -8.93
CA GLN A 159 0.55 -8.49 -10.30
C GLN A 159 1.59 -7.39 -10.53
N MET A 160 1.81 -6.50 -9.56
CA MET A 160 2.80 -5.42 -9.65
C MET A 160 4.25 -5.94 -9.65
N GLN A 161 4.51 -7.08 -9.02
CA GLN A 161 5.84 -7.71 -9.00
C GLN A 161 6.17 -8.47 -10.29
N ASP A 162 5.17 -8.94 -11.02
CA ASP A 162 5.36 -9.66 -12.27
C ASP A 162 5.60 -8.66 -13.43
N VAL A 163 6.90 -8.40 -13.69
CA VAL A 163 7.35 -7.38 -14.66
C VAL A 163 7.04 -7.79 -16.12
N LYS A 164 6.80 -9.09 -16.38
CA LYS A 164 6.70 -9.62 -17.76
C LYS A 164 5.31 -9.54 -18.37
N ASP A 165 4.25 -9.59 -17.57
CA ASP A 165 2.87 -9.65 -18.07
C ASP A 165 1.91 -8.80 -17.25
N ARG A 166 2.09 -7.48 -17.30
CA ARG A 166 1.16 -6.54 -16.62
C ARG A 166 -0.22 -6.45 -17.27
N LYS A 167 -0.45 -7.16 -18.37
CA LYS A 167 -1.72 -7.14 -19.10
C LYS A 167 -2.29 -8.56 -19.13
N GLY A 168 -3.27 -8.81 -18.27
CA GLY A 168 -3.94 -10.09 -18.27
C GLY A 168 -5.00 -10.21 -17.19
N ASN A 169 -5.78 -11.26 -17.30
CA ASN A 169 -6.76 -11.63 -16.29
C ASN A 169 -6.09 -12.59 -15.31
N TYR A 170 -6.21 -12.32 -14.03
CA TYR A 170 -5.56 -13.10 -12.97
C TYR A 170 -6.60 -13.62 -11.99
N ALA A 171 -6.41 -14.84 -11.53
CA ALA A 171 -7.09 -15.39 -10.36
C ALA A 171 -6.04 -15.64 -9.27
N PHE A 172 -6.15 -14.95 -8.16
CA PHE A 172 -5.31 -15.14 -6.99
C PHE A 172 -6.05 -15.99 -5.96
N ILE A 173 -5.48 -17.14 -5.62
CA ILE A 173 -6.04 -18.05 -4.63
C ILE A 173 -5.10 -18.07 -3.42
N GLN A 174 -5.60 -17.64 -2.28
CA GLN A 174 -4.90 -17.72 -1.01
C GLN A 174 -5.41 -18.97 -0.26
N LEU A 175 -4.50 -19.90 -0.01
CA LEU A 175 -4.77 -21.12 0.75
C LEU A 175 -4.27 -20.92 2.18
N GLY A 176 -5.16 -21.07 3.15
CA GLY A 176 -4.91 -20.99 4.57
C GLY A 176 -5.98 -21.73 5.33
N LYS A 177 -6.33 -21.28 6.52
CA LYS A 177 -7.48 -21.79 7.31
C LYS A 177 -8.78 -21.68 6.51
N HIS A 178 -8.87 -20.62 5.69
CA HIS A 178 -9.93 -20.38 4.72
C HIS A 178 -9.34 -20.20 3.33
N VAL A 179 -10.11 -20.51 2.30
CA VAL A 179 -9.73 -20.29 0.91
C VAL A 179 -10.31 -18.94 0.47
N ASN A 180 -9.43 -18.00 0.10
CA ASN A 180 -9.84 -16.72 -0.44
C ASN A 180 -9.49 -16.67 -1.93
N LEU A 181 -10.41 -16.13 -2.73
CA LEU A 181 -10.24 -15.94 -4.16
C LEU A 181 -10.39 -14.45 -4.50
N SER A 182 -9.43 -13.91 -5.24
CA SER A 182 -9.54 -12.59 -5.85
C SER A 182 -9.32 -12.71 -7.35
N ILE A 183 -10.18 -12.06 -8.13
CA ILE A 183 -10.12 -12.07 -9.59
C ILE A 183 -9.83 -10.64 -10.06
N LEU A 184 -8.79 -10.51 -10.89
CA LEU A 184 -8.46 -9.27 -11.58
C LEU A 184 -8.74 -9.46 -13.06
N LEU A 185 -9.55 -8.58 -13.64
CA LEU A 185 -9.82 -8.50 -15.07
C LEU A 185 -9.36 -7.14 -15.57
N GLU A 186 -8.53 -7.13 -16.61
CA GLU A 186 -8.01 -5.88 -17.21
C GLU A 186 -7.37 -4.92 -16.19
N ASN A 187 -6.71 -5.47 -15.16
CA ASN A 187 -6.10 -4.76 -14.04
C ASN A 187 -7.08 -4.18 -13.00
N GLU A 188 -8.36 -4.47 -13.12
CA GLU A 188 -9.35 -4.08 -12.12
C GLU A 188 -9.78 -5.30 -11.28
N ILE A 189 -9.90 -5.10 -9.97
CA ILE A 189 -10.45 -6.11 -9.08
C ILE A 189 -11.94 -6.26 -9.38
N MET A 190 -12.33 -7.46 -9.84
CA MET A 190 -13.73 -7.79 -9.98
C MET A 190 -14.35 -8.03 -8.62
N ASN A 191 -15.28 -7.16 -8.24
CA ASN A 191 -16.12 -7.19 -7.03
C ASN A 191 -15.63 -8.09 -5.90
N GLU A 192 -15.50 -7.55 -4.71
CA GLU A 192 -15.16 -8.25 -3.47
C GLU A 192 -16.24 -9.27 -3.04
N ASN A 193 -16.62 -10.17 -3.96
CA ASN A 193 -17.51 -11.28 -3.64
C ASN A 193 -16.68 -12.36 -2.98
N VAL A 194 -16.83 -12.47 -1.69
CA VAL A 194 -16.24 -13.53 -0.89
C VAL A 194 -17.08 -14.78 -1.09
N TYR A 195 -16.53 -15.75 -1.80
CA TYR A 195 -17.14 -17.08 -1.84
C TYR A 195 -16.60 -17.91 -0.70
N TYR A 196 -17.44 -18.17 0.29
CA TYR A 196 -17.14 -19.15 1.33
C TYR A 196 -17.44 -20.55 0.78
N THR A 197 -16.44 -21.41 0.74
CA THR A 197 -16.68 -22.84 0.72
C THR A 197 -16.67 -23.32 2.17
N ASN A 198 -17.85 -23.44 2.77
CA ASN A 198 -17.99 -24.18 4.02
C ASN A 198 -17.74 -25.67 3.73
N HIS A 199 -16.72 -26.23 4.32
CA HIS A 199 -16.59 -27.69 4.54
C HIS A 199 -16.72 -27.99 6.01
#